data_6c2c75753a28ee440e07e7e91ff4d934
#
_entry.id   6c2c75753a28ee440e07e7e91ff4d934
#
_cell.length_a   1.000
_cell.length_b   1.000
_cell.length_c   1.000
_cell.angle_alpha   90.00
_cell.angle_beta   90.00
_cell.angle_gamma   90.00
#
_symmetry.space_group_name_H-M   'P 1'
#
loop_
_entity.id
_entity.type
_entity.pdbx_description
1 polymer ?
#
loop_
_entity_poly.entity_id
_entity_poly.type
_entity_poly.pdbx_seq_one_letter_code
_entity_poly.pdbx_strand_id
1 'polypeptide(L)'
;MLEKRNFYINGSWVAPKKPSDIEVINPASEKACAVISLGSKDDINDAVLSAKEAFKTWGYSTREDRISLLETFYTLYKKRWNDITDAIIQEMGAPKDFASKLQTGTGASHTKSFIRYLKEFEFEKPLGEHAKNQRLIYEPKGAVSYTHLTLPTKRIV
;
A
#
# COMPACT_ATOMS: atom_id res chain seq x y z
N MET A 1 -23.89 7.18 2.47
CA MET A 1 -22.55 7.70 2.24
C MET A 1 -21.63 7.12 3.31
N LEU A 2 -20.49 6.55 2.93
CA LEU A 2 -19.54 5.97 3.88
C LEU A 2 -18.74 7.08 4.58
N GLU A 3 -18.47 6.92 5.88
CA GLU A 3 -17.64 7.84 6.66
C GLU A 3 -16.32 7.17 7.04
N LYS A 4 -15.22 7.64 6.44
CA LYS A 4 -13.87 7.06 6.56
C LYS A 4 -12.83 8.14 6.90
N ARG A 5 -13.09 8.89 7.99
CA ARG A 5 -12.25 10.02 8.40
C ARG A 5 -10.99 9.62 9.16
N ASN A 6 -11.00 8.46 9.80
CA ASN A 6 -9.89 8.02 10.66
C ASN A 6 -8.69 7.51 9.86
N PHE A 7 -7.50 7.76 10.39
CA PHE A 7 -6.23 7.21 9.89
C PHE A 7 -5.84 5.95 10.66
N TYR A 8 -5.19 5.01 9.99
CA TYR A 8 -4.62 3.86 10.68
C TYR A 8 -3.16 4.13 11.02
N ILE A 9 -2.88 4.44 12.28
CA ILE A 9 -1.54 4.80 12.77
C ILE A 9 -1.24 3.97 14.01
N ASN A 10 -0.05 3.38 14.06
CA ASN A 10 0.42 2.57 15.18
C ASN A 10 -0.55 1.45 15.59
N GLY A 11 -1.10 0.73 14.61
CA GLY A 11 -2.01 -0.38 14.85
C GLY A 11 -3.43 0.00 15.28
N SER A 12 -3.79 1.28 15.24
CA SER A 12 -5.10 1.78 15.68
C SER A 12 -5.70 2.78 14.71
N TRP A 13 -7.04 2.84 14.68
CA TRP A 13 -7.77 3.88 13.97
C TRP A 13 -7.86 5.14 14.84
N VAL A 14 -7.26 6.24 14.39
CA VAL A 14 -7.20 7.51 15.11
C VAL A 14 -7.90 8.62 14.34
N ALA A 15 -8.57 9.52 15.06
CA ALA A 15 -9.19 10.69 14.47
C ALA A 15 -8.13 11.69 13.98
N PRO A 16 -8.41 12.46 12.91
CA PRO A 16 -7.53 13.54 12.46
C PRO A 16 -7.33 14.59 13.56
N LYS A 17 -6.10 15.08 13.75
CA LYS A 17 -5.82 16.18 14.70
C LYS A 17 -6.44 17.50 14.28
N LYS A 18 -6.52 17.71 12.96
CA LYS A 18 -7.17 18.89 12.35
C LYS A 18 -8.08 18.40 11.23
N PRO A 19 -9.34 18.06 11.51
CA PRO A 19 -10.26 17.55 10.52
C PRO A 19 -10.40 18.51 9.32
N SER A 20 -10.29 17.98 8.12
CA SER A 20 -10.50 18.68 6.86
C SER A 20 -11.15 17.71 5.89
N ASP A 21 -12.46 17.67 5.94
CA ASP A 21 -13.24 16.67 5.22
C ASP A 21 -13.34 17.00 3.73
N ILE A 22 -13.25 15.96 2.91
CA ILE A 22 -13.54 16.00 1.48
C ILE A 22 -14.47 14.85 1.10
N GLU A 23 -15.29 15.10 0.10
CA GLU A 23 -16.14 14.08 -0.49
C GLU A 23 -15.38 13.27 -1.54
N VAL A 24 -15.57 11.96 -1.51
CA VAL A 24 -15.13 11.05 -2.57
C VAL A 24 -16.27 10.92 -3.56
N ILE A 25 -16.04 11.36 -4.78
CA ILE A 25 -17.05 11.34 -5.83
C ILE A 25 -16.91 10.06 -6.65
N ASN A 26 -18.01 9.34 -6.80
CA ASN A 26 -18.09 8.24 -7.76
C ASN A 26 -18.21 8.82 -9.17
N PRO A 27 -17.22 8.62 -10.05
CA PRO A 27 -17.20 9.25 -11.37
C PRO A 27 -18.27 8.72 -12.33
N ALA A 28 -18.83 7.53 -12.09
CA ALA A 28 -19.91 6.99 -12.91
C ALA A 28 -21.28 7.61 -12.59
N SER A 29 -21.51 8.00 -11.35
CA SER A 29 -22.77 8.61 -10.92
C SER A 29 -22.68 10.11 -10.67
N GLU A 30 -21.46 10.65 -10.62
CA GLU A 30 -21.13 12.04 -10.28
C GLU A 30 -21.63 12.46 -8.89
N LYS A 31 -21.85 11.48 -8.00
CA LYS A 31 -22.37 11.70 -6.65
C LYS A 31 -21.34 11.31 -5.60
N ALA A 32 -21.37 11.97 -4.46
CA ALA A 32 -20.58 11.60 -3.31
C ALA A 32 -20.92 10.18 -2.82
N CYS A 33 -19.92 9.31 -2.72
CA CYS A 33 -20.06 7.95 -2.19
C CYS A 33 -19.46 7.80 -0.79
N ALA A 34 -18.46 8.60 -0.45
CA ALA A 34 -17.81 8.59 0.86
C ALA A 34 -17.34 9.99 1.28
N VAL A 35 -17.02 10.13 2.58
CA VAL A 35 -16.29 11.27 3.14
C VAL A 35 -15.03 10.76 3.81
N ILE A 36 -13.91 11.40 3.50
CA ILE A 36 -12.61 11.18 4.14
C ILE A 36 -12.11 12.49 4.74
N SER A 37 -11.10 12.44 5.57
CA SER A 37 -10.40 13.64 6.04
C SER A 37 -9.00 13.73 5.45
N LEU A 38 -8.53 14.92 5.14
CA LEU A 38 -7.15 15.18 4.80
C LEU A 38 -6.29 15.14 6.05
N GLY A 39 -5.09 14.56 5.95
CA GLY A 39 -4.11 14.53 7.03
C GLY A 39 -3.41 15.88 7.19
N SER A 40 -3.29 16.36 8.44
CA SER A 40 -2.47 17.50 8.78
C SER A 40 -0.99 17.10 8.87
N LYS A 41 -0.11 18.11 8.94
CA LYS A 41 1.33 17.88 9.20
C LYS A 41 1.56 17.06 10.48
N ASP A 42 0.74 17.28 11.51
CA ASP A 42 0.88 16.60 12.79
C ASP A 42 0.50 15.11 12.66
N ASP A 43 -0.54 14.79 11.87
CA ASP A 43 -0.93 13.40 11.57
C ASP A 43 0.17 12.66 10.78
N ILE A 44 0.78 13.34 9.79
CA ILE A 44 1.89 12.80 9.02
C ILE A 44 3.10 12.54 9.92
N ASN A 45 3.43 13.47 10.82
CA ASN A 45 4.54 13.31 11.75
C ASN A 45 4.32 12.09 12.67
N ASP A 46 3.13 11.89 13.19
CA ASP A 46 2.81 10.73 14.03
C ASP A 46 2.93 9.42 13.25
N ALA A 47 2.44 9.39 12.02
CA ALA A 47 2.57 8.23 11.16
C ALA A 47 4.04 7.89 10.86
N VAL A 48 4.86 8.89 10.56
CA VAL A 48 6.30 8.73 10.31
C VAL A 48 7.04 8.28 11.57
N LEU A 49 6.73 8.84 12.73
CA LEU A 49 7.34 8.42 14.00
C LEU A 49 6.99 6.97 14.33
N SER A 50 5.73 6.59 14.17
CA SER A 50 5.28 5.20 14.35
C SER A 50 6.02 4.23 13.41
N ALA A 51 6.13 4.59 12.13
CA ALA A 51 6.86 3.77 11.15
C ALA A 51 8.35 3.66 11.48
N LYS A 52 9.00 4.73 11.94
CA LYS A 52 10.40 4.72 12.38
C LYS A 52 10.60 3.82 13.61
N GLU A 53 9.67 3.83 14.54
CA GLU A 53 9.75 2.94 15.71
C GLU A 53 9.61 1.47 15.29
N ALA A 54 8.62 1.15 14.48
CA ALA A 54 8.44 -0.20 13.94
C ALA A 54 9.65 -0.68 13.12
N PHE A 55 10.33 0.23 12.42
CA PHE A 55 11.50 -0.10 11.62
C PHE A 55 12.67 -0.65 12.44
N LYS A 56 12.81 -0.28 13.72
CA LYS A 56 13.87 -0.77 14.60
C LYS A 56 13.87 -2.30 14.75
N THR A 57 12.72 -2.92 14.61
CA THR A 57 12.56 -4.38 14.66
C THR A 57 12.24 -4.97 13.30
N TRP A 58 11.23 -4.41 12.62
CA TRP A 58 10.78 -4.93 11.33
C TRP A 58 11.84 -4.81 10.22
N GLY A 59 12.70 -3.79 10.27
CA GLY A 59 13.81 -3.65 9.34
C GLY A 59 14.75 -4.87 9.31
N TYR A 60 14.86 -5.57 10.42
CA TYR A 60 15.70 -6.77 10.59
C TYR A 60 14.92 -8.10 10.56
N SER A 61 13.64 -8.06 10.15
CA SER A 61 12.84 -9.28 9.98
C SER A 61 13.47 -10.20 8.94
N THR A 62 13.32 -11.51 9.15
CA THR A 62 13.84 -12.52 8.24
C THR A 62 13.08 -12.55 6.92
N ARG A 63 13.62 -13.22 5.92
CA ARG A 63 12.92 -13.50 4.66
C ARG A 63 11.63 -14.26 4.92
N GLU A 64 11.70 -15.26 5.79
CA GLU A 64 10.60 -16.15 6.17
C GLU A 64 9.46 -15.38 6.83
N ASP A 65 9.76 -14.43 7.73
CA ASP A 65 8.77 -13.56 8.35
C ASP A 65 8.01 -12.73 7.31
N ARG A 66 8.75 -12.17 6.35
CA ARG A 66 8.16 -11.35 5.27
C ARG A 66 7.32 -12.19 4.32
N ILE A 67 7.77 -13.39 3.98
CA ILE A 67 7.00 -14.33 3.16
C ILE A 67 5.72 -14.72 3.88
N SER A 68 5.80 -15.11 5.15
CA SER A 68 4.63 -15.48 5.96
C SER A 68 3.60 -14.34 6.05
N LEU A 69 4.07 -13.10 6.25
CA LEU A 69 3.20 -11.93 6.23
C LEU A 69 2.49 -11.76 4.88
N LEU A 70 3.22 -11.86 3.78
CA LEU A 70 2.64 -11.70 2.44
C LEU A 70 1.68 -12.84 2.09
N GLU A 71 1.94 -14.07 2.50
CA GLU A 71 1.05 -15.22 2.30
C GLU A 71 -0.25 -15.06 3.11
N THR A 72 -0.13 -14.57 4.35
CA THR A 72 -1.30 -14.20 5.18
C THR A 72 -2.10 -13.09 4.53
N PHE A 73 -1.43 -12.01 4.10
CA PHE A 73 -2.06 -10.91 3.38
C PHE A 73 -2.79 -11.39 2.11
N TYR A 74 -2.14 -12.22 1.29
CA TYR A 74 -2.74 -12.78 0.07
C TYR A 74 -4.01 -13.60 0.36
N THR A 75 -3.97 -14.38 1.44
CA THR A 75 -5.14 -15.18 1.87
C THR A 75 -6.29 -14.29 2.30
N LEU A 76 -6.03 -13.26 3.10
CA LEU A 76 -7.03 -12.28 3.54
C LEU A 76 -7.54 -11.43 2.36
N TYR A 77 -6.66 -11.06 1.44
CA TYR A 77 -7.03 -10.34 0.22
C TYR A 77 -8.05 -11.13 -0.61
N LYS A 78 -7.80 -12.41 -0.84
CA LYS A 78 -8.74 -13.29 -1.56
C LYS A 78 -10.07 -13.44 -0.82
N LYS A 79 -10.03 -13.55 0.51
CA LYS A 79 -11.26 -13.64 1.32
C LYS A 79 -12.11 -12.39 1.21
N ARG A 80 -11.48 -11.22 1.04
CA ARG A 80 -12.14 -9.93 0.90
C ARG A 80 -12.26 -9.44 -0.55
N TRP A 81 -12.20 -10.35 -1.50
CA TRP A 81 -12.24 -10.03 -2.94
C TRP A 81 -13.41 -9.13 -3.33
N ASN A 82 -14.61 -9.47 -2.88
CA ASN A 82 -15.82 -8.70 -3.21
C ASN A 82 -15.80 -7.31 -2.57
N ASP A 83 -15.35 -7.19 -1.32
CA ASP A 83 -15.25 -5.90 -0.62
C ASP A 83 -14.33 -4.94 -1.38
N ILE A 84 -13.18 -5.45 -1.85
CA ILE A 84 -12.21 -4.68 -2.62
C ILE A 84 -12.79 -4.30 -4.00
N THR A 85 -13.44 -5.25 -4.66
CA THR A 85 -14.10 -5.01 -5.94
C THR A 85 -15.17 -3.93 -5.83
N ASP A 86 -16.00 -3.99 -4.81
CA ASP A 86 -17.09 -3.04 -4.57
C ASP A 86 -16.54 -1.63 -4.27
N ALA A 87 -15.47 -1.54 -3.50
CA ALA A 87 -14.77 -0.27 -3.27
C ALA A 87 -14.25 0.34 -4.58
N ILE A 88 -13.61 -0.46 -5.43
CA ILE A 88 -13.11 -0.02 -6.74
C ILE A 88 -14.26 0.47 -7.64
N ILE A 89 -15.39 -0.24 -7.66
CA ILE A 89 -16.57 0.18 -8.41
C ILE A 89 -17.07 1.55 -7.93
N GLN A 90 -17.12 1.74 -6.61
CA GLN A 90 -17.62 2.99 -6.03
C GLN A 90 -16.68 4.16 -6.24
N GLU A 91 -15.36 3.95 -6.10
CA GLU A 91 -14.37 5.03 -6.11
C GLU A 91 -13.86 5.36 -7.52
N MET A 92 -13.78 4.36 -8.41
CA MET A 92 -13.35 4.53 -9.80
C MET A 92 -14.51 4.62 -10.81
N GLY A 93 -15.73 4.26 -10.41
CA GLY A 93 -16.84 4.10 -11.36
C GLY A 93 -16.61 2.96 -12.37
N ALA A 94 -15.76 2.01 -12.04
CA ALA A 94 -15.34 0.95 -12.95
C ALA A 94 -16.47 -0.07 -13.19
N PRO A 95 -16.62 -0.61 -14.43
CA PRO A 95 -17.51 -1.74 -14.68
C PRO A 95 -17.15 -2.95 -13.81
N LYS A 96 -18.14 -3.67 -13.33
CA LYS A 96 -17.97 -4.77 -12.35
C LYS A 96 -16.94 -5.82 -12.79
N ASP A 97 -17.00 -6.27 -14.01
CA ASP A 97 -16.07 -7.29 -14.53
C ASP A 97 -14.65 -6.77 -14.60
N PHE A 98 -14.48 -5.52 -15.01
CA PHE A 98 -13.16 -4.85 -15.02
C PHE A 98 -12.63 -4.69 -13.60
N ALA A 99 -13.43 -4.18 -12.67
CA ALA A 99 -13.04 -4.01 -11.26
C ALA A 99 -12.62 -5.35 -10.64
N SER A 100 -13.41 -6.42 -10.85
CA SER A 100 -13.14 -7.72 -10.25
C SER A 100 -11.96 -8.44 -10.92
N LYS A 101 -12.02 -8.64 -12.23
CA LYS A 101 -11.04 -9.50 -12.94
C LYS A 101 -9.70 -8.82 -13.15
N LEU A 102 -9.70 -7.53 -13.48
CA LEU A 102 -8.46 -6.80 -13.76
C LEU A 102 -7.94 -6.07 -12.52
N GLN A 103 -8.69 -5.17 -11.92
CA GLN A 103 -8.15 -4.34 -10.83
C GLN A 103 -7.88 -5.16 -9.56
N THR A 104 -8.90 -5.83 -9.02
CA THR A 104 -8.73 -6.72 -7.86
C THR A 104 -7.79 -7.88 -8.20
N GLY A 105 -7.92 -8.45 -9.40
CA GLY A 105 -7.05 -9.53 -9.88
C GLY A 105 -5.57 -9.13 -9.98
N THR A 106 -5.28 -7.92 -10.43
CA THR A 106 -3.91 -7.38 -10.49
C THR A 106 -3.27 -7.29 -9.11
N GLY A 107 -3.97 -6.79 -8.09
CA GLY A 107 -3.48 -6.74 -6.72
C GLY A 107 -3.10 -8.11 -6.18
N ALA A 108 -3.95 -9.11 -6.39
CA ALA A 108 -3.67 -10.51 -6.01
C ALA A 108 -2.47 -11.09 -6.78
N SER A 109 -2.40 -10.85 -8.08
CA SER A 109 -1.31 -11.33 -8.95
C SER A 109 0.03 -10.73 -8.55
N HIS A 110 0.09 -9.44 -8.30
CA HIS A 110 1.31 -8.76 -7.84
C HIS A 110 1.77 -9.30 -6.50
N THR A 111 0.87 -9.45 -5.53
CA THR A 111 1.22 -10.03 -4.22
C THR A 111 1.83 -11.43 -4.37
N LYS A 112 1.21 -12.29 -5.18
CA LYS A 112 1.74 -13.64 -5.48
C LYS A 112 3.12 -13.58 -6.15
N SER A 113 3.33 -12.63 -7.06
CA SER A 113 4.61 -12.44 -7.73
C SER A 113 5.70 -11.99 -6.76
N PHE A 114 5.39 -11.06 -5.85
CA PHE A 114 6.34 -10.64 -4.82
C PHE A 114 6.72 -11.77 -3.88
N ILE A 115 5.79 -12.64 -3.47
CA ILE A 115 6.09 -13.83 -2.67
C ILE A 115 7.08 -14.73 -3.41
N ARG A 116 6.85 -14.98 -4.70
CA ARG A 116 7.75 -15.79 -5.53
C ARG A 116 9.14 -15.19 -5.64
N TYR A 117 9.23 -13.90 -5.97
CA TYR A 117 10.52 -13.22 -6.10
C TYR A 117 11.27 -13.14 -4.78
N LEU A 118 10.57 -12.93 -3.67
CA LEU A 118 11.20 -12.86 -2.35
C LEU A 118 11.85 -14.19 -1.95
N LYS A 119 11.30 -15.33 -2.37
CA LYS A 119 11.89 -16.66 -2.12
C LYS A 119 13.27 -16.83 -2.73
N GLU A 120 13.51 -16.18 -3.87
CA GLU A 120 14.74 -16.33 -4.67
C GLU A 120 15.64 -15.09 -4.60
N PHE A 121 15.17 -13.98 -4.02
CA PHE A 121 15.89 -12.71 -4.03
C PHE A 121 17.15 -12.77 -3.17
N GLU A 122 18.30 -12.45 -3.76
CA GLU A 122 19.57 -12.36 -3.05
C GLU A 122 19.76 -10.94 -2.47
N PHE A 123 19.62 -10.81 -1.15
CA PHE A 123 19.83 -9.54 -0.44
C PHE A 123 21.31 -9.17 -0.34
N GLU A 124 22.20 -10.13 -0.52
CA GLU A 124 23.63 -9.96 -0.55
C GLU A 124 24.21 -10.83 -1.67
N LYS A 125 25.01 -10.22 -2.54
CA LYS A 125 25.67 -10.92 -3.66
C LYS A 125 27.02 -10.29 -3.99
N PRO A 126 27.94 -11.02 -4.64
CA PRO A 126 29.18 -10.45 -5.17
C PRO A 126 28.89 -9.29 -6.11
N LEU A 127 29.73 -8.23 -6.06
CA LEU A 127 29.56 -7.07 -6.95
C LEU A 127 29.78 -7.44 -8.42
N GLY A 128 30.66 -8.41 -8.67
CA GLY A 128 30.98 -8.93 -9.99
C GLY A 128 32.35 -9.63 -10.00
N GLU A 129 32.69 -10.25 -11.12
CA GLU A 129 33.97 -10.98 -11.26
C GLU A 129 35.19 -10.10 -11.10
N HIS A 130 35.09 -8.83 -11.50
CA HIS A 130 36.17 -7.82 -11.38
C HIS A 130 36.41 -7.35 -9.95
N ALA A 131 35.51 -7.66 -9.02
CA ALA A 131 35.52 -7.17 -7.64
C ALA A 131 35.10 -8.26 -6.64
N LYS A 132 35.75 -9.42 -6.69
CA LYS A 132 35.39 -10.64 -5.94
C LYS A 132 35.29 -10.46 -4.43
N ASN A 133 36.03 -9.49 -3.87
CA ASN A 133 36.02 -9.19 -2.43
C ASN A 133 35.02 -8.09 -2.05
N GLN A 134 34.25 -7.57 -3.02
CA GLN A 134 33.23 -6.56 -2.80
C GLN A 134 31.84 -7.17 -2.94
N ARG A 135 30.90 -6.67 -2.15
CA ARG A 135 29.52 -7.16 -2.12
C ARG A 135 28.53 -6.03 -2.35
N LEU A 136 27.48 -6.36 -3.05
CA LEU A 136 26.27 -5.56 -3.13
C LEU A 136 25.32 -6.03 -2.04
N ILE A 137 24.96 -5.12 -1.13
CA ILE A 137 24.06 -5.40 0.00
C ILE A 137 22.81 -4.54 -0.18
N TYR A 138 21.64 -5.17 -0.10
CA TYR A 138 20.36 -4.48 -0.10
C TYR A 138 19.88 -4.27 1.33
N GLU A 139 19.82 -3.03 1.75
CA GLU A 139 19.34 -2.66 3.08
C GLU A 139 17.89 -2.22 3.07
N PRO A 140 17.13 -2.47 4.16
CA PRO A 140 15.74 -2.03 4.25
C PRO A 140 15.65 -0.50 4.28
N LYS A 141 14.60 0.04 3.68
CA LYS A 141 14.24 1.45 3.78
C LYS A 141 13.26 1.65 4.95
N GLY A 142 13.28 2.83 5.53
CA GLY A 142 12.35 3.21 6.60
C GLY A 142 10.97 3.60 6.09
N ALA A 143 10.35 4.60 6.72
CA ALA A 143 9.08 5.14 6.28
C ALA A 143 9.13 5.60 4.82
N VAL A 144 8.12 5.22 4.03
CA VAL A 144 8.02 5.53 2.60
C VAL A 144 6.77 6.36 2.34
N SER A 145 6.93 7.48 1.66
CA SER A 145 5.82 8.24 1.10
C SER A 145 5.62 7.88 -0.37
N TYR A 146 4.40 7.58 -0.75
CA TYR A 146 4.06 7.23 -2.12
C TYR A 146 3.63 8.46 -2.90
N THR A 147 4.37 8.81 -3.94
CA THR A 147 4.17 10.06 -4.70
C THR A 147 3.78 9.85 -6.16
N HIS A 148 3.80 8.62 -6.66
CA HIS A 148 3.72 8.32 -8.10
C HIS A 148 2.30 8.27 -8.70
N LEU A 149 1.26 8.14 -7.89
CA LEU A 149 -0.11 8.06 -8.40
C LEU A 149 -0.60 9.33 -9.12
N THR A 150 0.08 10.45 -8.94
CA THR A 150 -0.33 11.73 -9.53
C THR A 150 0.38 12.06 -10.84
N LEU A 151 1.46 11.36 -11.19
CA LEU A 151 2.24 11.67 -12.39
C LEU A 151 1.51 11.39 -13.71
N PRO A 152 0.78 10.29 -13.89
CA PRO A 152 0.00 10.05 -15.10
C PRO A 152 -1.22 10.97 -15.25
N THR A 153 -1.79 11.41 -14.13
CA THR A 153 -3.01 12.22 -14.13
C THR A 153 -2.76 13.71 -14.37
N LYS A 154 -1.52 14.17 -14.26
CA LYS A 154 -1.13 15.55 -14.60
C LYS A 154 -0.73 15.74 -16.06
N ARG A 155 -0.82 14.73 -16.88
CA ARG A 155 -0.66 14.89 -18.30
C ARG A 155 -1.96 15.43 -18.90
N ILE A 156 -2.14 16.69 -18.74
CA ILE A 156 -3.16 17.42 -19.44
C ILE A 156 -2.45 18.34 -20.42
N VAL A 157 -2.73 18.08 -21.67
CA VAL A 157 -2.74 18.99 -22.83
C VAL A 157 -1.46 19.76 -23.08
#